data_acf28903ae5678a0d5b6a692d3183e6b
#
_entry.id   acf28903ae5678a0d5b6a692d3183e6b
#
_cell.length_a   1.000
_cell.length_b   1.000
_cell.length_c   1.000
_cell.angle_alpha   90.00
_cell.angle_beta   90.00
_cell.angle_gamma   90.00
#
_symmetry.space_group_name_H-M   'P 1'
#
loop_
_entity.id
_entity.type
_entity.pdbx_description
1 polymer ?
#
loop_
_entity_poly.entity_id
_entity_poly.type
_entity_poly.pdbx_seq_one_letter_code
_entity_poly.pdbx_strand_id
1 'polypeptide(L)'
;MNPKTLLIASAIFSLWALPTGAAPVTPEDAAGHVGETATVCGVVASGKFLANSHSQPTVLELDRAYPNAVFTAVIFGEDRAKFGTPEKSLRGKRICVTGSIRLYRGKPEIVLGDPSQLTE
;
A
#
# COMPACT_ATOMS: atom_id res chain seq x y z
N MET A 1 -27.65 22.90 53.45
CA MET A 1 -27.59 22.69 52.80
C MET A 1 -27.10 22.40 51.81
N ASN A 2 -26.84 22.33 51.29
CA ASN A 2 -26.53 21.97 50.30
C ASN A 2 -26.03 21.42 49.60
N PRO A 3 -25.98 21.06 49.18
CA PRO A 3 -25.69 20.42 48.50
C PRO A 3 -25.11 20.31 47.64
N LYS A 4 -24.71 20.22 47.39
CA LYS A 4 -24.24 20.04 46.59
C LYS A 4 -24.13 19.44 45.73
N THR A 5 -24.39 19.26 45.16
CA THR A 5 -24.47 18.89 44.05
C THR A 5 -23.37 18.79 43.37
N LEU A 6 -22.83 17.88 43.42
CA LEU A 6 -21.93 17.59 42.77
C LEU A 6 -22.20 17.36 41.46
N LEU A 7 -22.08 18.16 40.71
CA LEU A 7 -22.01 18.04 39.43
C LEU A 7 -20.85 17.40 39.05
N ILE A 8 -20.90 16.23 38.98
CA ILE A 8 -19.95 15.56 38.31
C ILE A 8 -20.25 15.71 36.92
N ALA A 9 -19.66 16.61 36.37
CA ALA A 9 -19.50 16.62 34.99
C ALA A 9 -18.67 15.42 34.68
N SER A 10 -19.26 14.35 34.50
CA SER A 10 -18.57 13.31 33.85
C SER A 10 -18.28 13.82 32.47
N ALA A 11 -17.11 14.23 32.32
CA ALA A 11 -16.57 14.44 31.04
C ALA A 11 -16.59 13.11 30.36
N ILE A 12 -17.54 12.94 29.55
CA ILE A 12 -17.57 11.83 28.68
C ILE A 12 -16.54 12.11 27.64
N PHE A 13 -15.41 11.58 27.89
CA PHE A 13 -14.46 11.47 26.84
C PHE A 13 -14.97 10.42 25.91
N SER A 14 -15.75 10.81 24.99
CA SER A 14 -15.90 9.96 23.85
C SER A 14 -14.54 9.94 23.20
N LEU A 15 -13.81 8.96 23.51
CA LEU A 15 -12.70 8.56 22.73
C LEU A 15 -13.22 8.12 21.41
N TRP A 16 -13.31 9.05 20.54
CA TRP A 16 -13.41 8.72 19.16
C TRP A 16 -12.06 8.18 18.79
N ALA A 17 -11.98 6.88 18.75
CA ALA A 17 -10.87 6.27 18.11
C ALA A 17 -10.93 6.72 16.68
N LEU A 18 -10.19 7.73 16.38
CA LEU A 18 -9.87 8.05 15.01
C LEU A 18 -9.28 6.79 14.42
N PRO A 19 -9.77 6.36 13.27
CA PRO A 19 -9.11 5.28 12.59
C PRO A 19 -7.67 5.74 12.40
N THR A 20 -6.82 5.20 13.24
CA THR A 20 -5.41 5.34 13.01
C THR A 20 -5.08 4.46 11.85
N GLY A 21 -5.37 4.94 10.66
CA GLY A 21 -4.71 4.42 9.52
C GLY A 21 -3.25 4.70 9.76
N ALA A 22 -2.44 3.65 9.80
CA ALA A 22 -1.01 3.84 9.86
C ALA A 22 -0.63 4.80 8.73
N ALA A 23 0.24 5.74 9.01
CA ALA A 23 0.76 6.64 8.00
C ALA A 23 1.34 5.82 6.86
N PRO A 24 1.18 6.27 5.62
CA PRO A 24 1.75 5.56 4.48
C PRO A 24 3.25 5.39 4.64
N VAL A 25 3.73 4.22 4.25
CA VAL A 25 5.14 3.89 4.24
C VAL A 25 5.72 4.30 2.90
N THR A 26 6.93 4.82 2.89
CA THR A 26 7.61 5.11 1.63
C THR A 26 8.13 3.80 1.02
N PRO A 27 8.31 3.73 -0.30
CA PRO A 27 8.92 2.55 -0.91
C PRO A 27 10.27 2.19 -0.28
N GLU A 28 11.06 3.19 0.05
CA GLU A 28 12.38 2.98 0.63
C GLU A 28 12.31 2.38 2.02
N ASP A 29 11.30 2.71 2.80
CA ASP A 29 11.13 2.22 4.17
C ASP A 29 10.38 0.89 4.24
N ALA A 30 9.85 0.40 3.13
CA ALA A 30 9.05 -0.82 3.10
C ALA A 30 9.82 -2.03 3.66
N ALA A 31 11.14 -2.05 3.49
CA ALA A 31 11.96 -3.15 3.99
C ALA A 31 11.89 -3.29 5.52
N GLY A 32 11.57 -2.23 6.23
CA GLY A 32 11.42 -2.26 7.69
C GLY A 32 10.04 -2.73 8.14
N HIS A 33 9.13 -3.00 7.21
CA HIS A 33 7.74 -3.34 7.51
C HIS A 33 7.32 -4.70 6.95
N VAL A 34 8.28 -5.56 6.63
CA VAL A 34 7.99 -6.90 6.10
C VAL A 34 7.18 -7.69 7.12
N GLY A 35 6.12 -8.34 6.63
CA GLY A 35 5.21 -9.09 7.49
C GLY A 35 4.02 -8.29 7.97
N GLU A 36 4.01 -6.97 7.74
CA GLU A 36 2.92 -6.10 8.14
C GLU A 36 1.99 -5.84 6.96
N THR A 37 0.73 -5.56 7.27
CA THR A 37 -0.20 -5.00 6.29
C THR A 37 -0.04 -3.49 6.36
N ALA A 38 0.26 -2.88 5.24
CA ALA A 38 0.56 -1.45 5.19
C ALA A 38 0.17 -0.86 3.85
N THR A 39 0.16 0.47 3.79
CA THR A 39 -0.04 1.22 2.57
C THR A 39 1.30 1.83 2.19
N VAL A 40 1.75 1.55 0.97
CA VAL A 40 2.99 2.11 0.43
C VAL A 40 2.63 3.02 -0.72
N CYS A 41 3.09 4.26 -0.67
CA CYS A 41 2.81 5.26 -1.70
C CYS A 41 4.11 5.69 -2.38
N GLY A 42 4.05 5.84 -3.70
CA GLY A 42 5.19 6.30 -4.48
C GLY A 42 4.82 6.53 -5.93
N VAL A 43 5.77 7.04 -6.70
CA VAL A 43 5.58 7.29 -8.12
C VAL A 43 5.98 6.04 -8.90
N VAL A 44 5.17 5.65 -9.87
CA VAL A 44 5.49 4.50 -10.71
C VAL A 44 6.64 4.88 -11.64
N ALA A 45 7.83 4.45 -11.29
CA ALA A 45 9.05 4.74 -12.06
C ALA A 45 9.20 3.80 -13.25
N SER A 46 8.62 2.59 -13.16
CA SER A 46 8.66 1.61 -14.23
C SER A 46 7.48 0.67 -14.09
N GLY A 47 6.90 0.28 -15.20
CA GLY A 47 5.85 -0.72 -15.27
C GLY A 47 6.16 -1.70 -16.38
N LYS A 48 6.08 -3.00 -16.08
CA LYS A 48 6.35 -4.07 -17.05
C LYS A 48 5.35 -5.19 -16.91
N PHE A 49 4.86 -5.67 -18.02
CA PHE A 49 4.05 -6.87 -18.08
C PHE A 49 4.91 -8.00 -18.63
N LEU A 50 5.15 -9.01 -17.80
CA LEU A 50 6.02 -10.14 -18.15
C LEU A 50 5.18 -11.29 -18.72
N ALA A 51 4.71 -11.11 -19.94
CA ALA A 51 3.77 -12.05 -20.58
C ALA A 51 4.35 -13.44 -20.75
N ASN A 52 5.67 -13.57 -20.86
CA ASN A 52 6.32 -14.85 -21.07
C ASN A 52 6.81 -15.52 -19.79
N SER A 53 6.61 -14.86 -18.66
CA SER A 53 6.99 -15.45 -17.38
C SER A 53 5.89 -16.34 -16.84
N HIS A 54 6.27 -17.27 -15.97
CA HIS A 54 5.31 -18.04 -15.21
C HIS A 54 4.45 -17.07 -14.38
N SER A 55 3.15 -17.31 -14.30
CA SER A 55 2.16 -16.46 -13.64
C SER A 55 1.97 -15.06 -14.26
N GLN A 56 2.70 -14.73 -15.34
CA GLN A 56 2.52 -13.51 -16.13
C GLN A 56 2.31 -12.25 -15.27
N PRO A 57 3.27 -11.90 -14.40
CA PRO A 57 3.08 -10.76 -13.52
C PRO A 57 3.23 -9.42 -14.24
N THR A 58 2.46 -8.44 -13.77
CA THR A 58 2.72 -7.04 -14.05
C THR A 58 3.44 -6.49 -12.84
N VAL A 59 4.60 -5.86 -13.06
CA VAL A 59 5.46 -5.35 -12.00
C VAL A 59 5.52 -3.84 -12.09
N LEU A 60 5.14 -3.17 -11.00
CA LEU A 60 5.22 -1.72 -10.90
C LEU A 60 6.30 -1.38 -9.88
N GLU A 61 7.35 -0.70 -10.33
CA GLU A 61 8.44 -0.28 -9.45
C GLU A 61 8.16 1.13 -8.98
N LEU A 62 8.08 1.32 -7.66
CA LEU A 62 7.75 2.61 -7.09
C LEU A 62 9.00 3.39 -6.70
N ASP A 63 9.02 4.66 -7.05
CA ASP A 63 10.06 5.65 -6.82
C ASP A 63 11.36 5.42 -7.57
N ARG A 64 11.84 4.18 -7.67
CA ARG A 64 13.09 3.85 -8.36
C ARG A 64 12.91 2.63 -9.24
N ALA A 65 13.43 2.71 -10.44
CA ALA A 65 13.42 1.61 -11.39
C ALA A 65 14.70 0.76 -11.28
N TYR A 66 14.64 -0.45 -11.82
CA TYR A 66 15.80 -1.33 -11.94
C TYR A 66 17.00 -0.54 -12.54
N PRO A 67 18.21 -0.70 -12.02
CA PRO A 67 18.63 -1.67 -11.00
C PRO A 67 18.48 -1.18 -9.55
N ASN A 68 17.96 0.01 -9.34
CA ASN A 68 17.88 0.62 -8.02
C ASN A 68 16.51 0.49 -7.35
N ALA A 69 15.64 -0.38 -7.88
CA ALA A 69 14.30 -0.56 -7.35
C ALA A 69 14.34 -1.03 -5.89
N VAL A 70 13.53 -0.39 -5.05
CA VAL A 70 13.49 -0.68 -3.61
C VAL A 70 12.17 -1.33 -3.20
N PHE A 71 11.15 -1.24 -4.04
CA PHE A 71 9.83 -1.78 -3.75
C PHE A 71 9.06 -2.01 -5.04
N THR A 72 8.29 -3.10 -5.09
CA THR A 72 7.43 -3.41 -6.23
C THR A 72 6.01 -3.71 -5.79
N ALA A 73 5.05 -3.31 -6.61
CA ALA A 73 3.68 -3.79 -6.55
C ALA A 73 3.51 -4.78 -7.70
N VAL A 74 2.94 -5.95 -7.40
CA VAL A 74 2.85 -7.03 -8.37
C VAL A 74 1.40 -7.44 -8.56
N ILE A 75 1.00 -7.59 -9.82
CA ILE A 75 -0.33 -8.08 -10.18
C ILE A 75 -0.11 -9.35 -11.00
N PHE A 76 -0.58 -10.50 -10.50
CA PHE A 76 -0.45 -11.74 -11.25
C PHE A 76 -1.41 -11.77 -12.44
N GLY A 77 -1.07 -12.56 -13.44
CA GLY A 77 -1.83 -12.61 -14.69
C GLY A 77 -3.30 -12.92 -14.51
N GLU A 78 -3.65 -13.76 -13.54
CA GLU A 78 -5.05 -14.12 -13.28
C GLU A 78 -5.89 -12.92 -12.81
N ASP A 79 -5.25 -11.89 -12.23
CA ASP A 79 -5.93 -10.70 -11.74
C ASP A 79 -5.72 -9.48 -12.63
N ARG A 80 -4.87 -9.59 -13.64
CA ARG A 80 -4.50 -8.44 -14.49
C ARG A 80 -5.70 -7.76 -15.13
N ALA A 81 -6.67 -8.54 -15.61
CA ALA A 81 -7.82 -7.97 -16.30
C ALA A 81 -8.63 -7.01 -15.44
N LYS A 82 -8.55 -7.16 -14.13
CA LYS A 82 -9.25 -6.27 -13.19
C LYS A 82 -8.65 -4.87 -13.19
N PHE A 83 -7.40 -4.74 -13.59
CA PHE A 83 -6.63 -3.48 -13.53
C PHE A 83 -6.44 -2.82 -14.90
N GLY A 84 -6.80 -3.50 -15.97
CA GLY A 84 -6.57 -2.98 -17.32
C GLY A 84 -5.13 -3.16 -17.76
N THR A 85 -4.46 -2.08 -18.15
CA THR A 85 -3.03 -2.10 -18.52
C THR A 85 -2.24 -1.18 -17.60
N PRO A 86 -2.10 -1.55 -16.32
CA PRO A 86 -1.54 -0.65 -15.32
C PRO A 86 -0.08 -0.27 -15.59
N GLU A 87 0.69 -1.14 -16.23
CA GLU A 87 2.08 -0.84 -16.59
C GLU A 87 2.19 0.37 -17.53
N LYS A 88 1.10 0.69 -18.22
CA LYS A 88 1.05 1.85 -19.12
C LYS A 88 0.31 3.02 -18.49
N SER A 89 -0.89 2.74 -17.97
CA SER A 89 -1.77 3.80 -17.48
C SER A 89 -1.27 4.46 -16.21
N LEU A 90 -0.49 3.76 -15.40
CA LEU A 90 -0.02 4.29 -14.11
C LEU A 90 1.41 4.82 -14.15
N ARG A 91 2.11 4.64 -15.25
CA ARG A 91 3.50 5.10 -15.35
C ARG A 91 3.60 6.59 -15.12
N GLY A 92 4.50 7.00 -14.23
CA GLY A 92 4.71 8.39 -13.88
C GLY A 92 3.71 8.95 -12.88
N LYS A 93 2.70 8.17 -12.50
CA LYS A 93 1.71 8.63 -11.53
C LYS A 93 2.10 8.22 -10.12
N ARG A 94 1.67 9.03 -9.15
CA ARG A 94 1.78 8.65 -7.75
C ARG A 94 0.62 7.75 -7.42
N ILE A 95 0.92 6.59 -6.85
CA ILE A 95 -0.09 5.64 -6.42
C ILE A 95 0.16 5.22 -4.97
N CYS A 96 -0.88 4.71 -4.33
CA CYS A 96 -0.78 4.07 -3.03
C CYS A 96 -1.29 2.65 -3.17
N VAL A 97 -0.54 1.68 -2.68
CA VAL A 97 -0.91 0.27 -2.70
C VAL A 97 -0.98 -0.25 -1.28
N THR A 98 -2.01 -1.03 -0.98
CA THR A 98 -2.25 -1.57 0.36
C THR A 98 -2.26 -3.08 0.31
N GLY A 99 -1.55 -3.69 1.24
CA GLY A 99 -1.52 -5.15 1.37
C GLY A 99 -0.41 -5.60 2.29
N SER A 100 -0.22 -6.91 2.33
CA SER A 100 0.86 -7.50 3.13
C SER A 100 2.19 -7.30 2.42
N ILE A 101 3.15 -6.74 3.14
CA ILE A 101 4.51 -6.57 2.62
C ILE A 101 5.26 -7.88 2.81
N ARG A 102 5.75 -8.43 1.74
CA ARG A 102 6.54 -9.67 1.77
C ARG A 102 7.84 -9.46 1.00
N LEU A 103 8.79 -10.35 1.23
CA LEU A 103 10.04 -10.33 0.47
C LEU A 103 9.95 -11.28 -0.72
N TYR A 104 10.36 -10.80 -1.87
CA TYR A 104 10.57 -11.61 -3.05
C TYR A 104 11.97 -11.31 -3.57
N ARG A 105 12.83 -12.34 -3.56
CA ARG A 105 14.23 -12.19 -3.94
C ARG A 105 14.91 -11.05 -3.18
N GLY A 106 14.61 -10.96 -1.88
CA GLY A 106 15.22 -9.96 -1.01
C GLY A 106 14.66 -8.55 -1.13
N LYS A 107 13.63 -8.35 -1.95
CA LYS A 107 13.02 -7.04 -2.16
C LYS A 107 11.59 -7.03 -1.64
N PRO A 108 11.18 -5.99 -0.91
CA PRO A 108 9.80 -5.92 -0.44
C PRO A 108 8.83 -5.70 -1.59
N GLU A 109 7.71 -6.40 -1.52
CA GLU A 109 6.64 -6.25 -2.49
C GLU A 109 5.26 -6.38 -1.84
N ILE A 110 4.25 -5.82 -2.50
CA ILE A 110 2.85 -6.07 -2.19
C ILE A 110 2.20 -6.67 -3.42
N VAL A 111 1.46 -7.77 -3.23
CA VAL A 111 0.70 -8.37 -4.30
C VAL A 111 -0.69 -7.76 -4.33
N LEU A 112 -1.10 -7.29 -5.49
CA LEU A 112 -2.42 -6.69 -5.71
C LEU A 112 -3.32 -7.71 -6.41
N GLY A 113 -4.38 -8.13 -5.74
CA GLY A 113 -5.37 -9.05 -6.31
C GLY A 113 -6.70 -8.36 -6.61
N ASP A 114 -6.88 -7.15 -6.12
CA ASP A 114 -8.14 -6.41 -6.28
C ASP A 114 -7.86 -4.91 -6.42
N PRO A 115 -8.57 -4.23 -7.34
CA PRO A 115 -8.38 -2.79 -7.55
C PRO A 115 -8.57 -1.93 -6.30
N SER A 116 -9.33 -2.39 -5.32
CA SER A 116 -9.51 -1.64 -4.08
C SER A 116 -8.21 -1.46 -3.30
N GLN A 117 -7.19 -2.26 -3.60
CA GLN A 117 -5.88 -2.15 -2.97
C GLN A 117 -5.02 -1.02 -3.57
N LEU A 118 -5.50 -0.38 -4.64
CA LEU A 118 -4.73 0.62 -5.35
C LEU A 118 -5.53 1.91 -5.47
N THR A 119 -4.91 3.03 -5.10
CA THR A 119 -5.49 4.37 -5.28
C THR A 119 -4.47 5.27 -5.97
N GLU A 120 -4.95 6.25 -6.68
CA GLU A 120 -4.11 7.28 -7.33
C GLU A 120 -4.06 8.55 -6.51
#